data_455ad341f6f5f720a8ae2db3be22a14d
#
_entry.id   455ad341f6f5f720a8ae2db3be22a14d
#
_cell.length_a   1.000
_cell.length_b   1.000
_cell.length_c   1.000
_cell.angle_alpha   90.00
_cell.angle_beta   90.00
_cell.angle_gamma   90.00
#
_symmetry.space_group_name_H-M   'P 1'
#
loop_
_entity.id
_entity.type
_entity.pdbx_description
1 polymer ?
#
loop_
_entity_poly.entity_id
_entity_poly.type
_entity_poly.pdbx_seq_one_letter_code
_entity_poly.pdbx_strand_id
1 'polypeptide(L)'
;MDPVKPVGRFAPTPSGRMHLGNLFSALLAWLSVKSRDGEMVLRMEDLDTQRTSREYARILREDLQWLGLTWDRETPAQSQRTEVYDRYFDILKEKGLLYPCYCTRSQLHSVNAPHLSDGTYVYPGTCRDLTDAQRAAMNRTPAWRVRVPDKLWQVEDKIQGHYGCNLATDCGDMVVRRADGVYVYQLAVTVDDGLAGVTEVVRGSDLLSSAPRQMYLQELFGFPHPEYAHVPMLLAPDGRRLSKRDRDLDLGALRQNYTPEEIIGTLAHCAGLLERREPVSLEELRGEFSWKKVRRADIRLDGL
;
A
#
# COMPACT_ATOMS: atom_id res chain seq x y z
N MET A 1 -7.31 -30.58 -8.57
CA MET A 1 -6.62 -29.77 -7.56
C MET A 1 -7.60 -28.70 -7.12
N ASP A 2 -7.90 -28.65 -5.85
CA ASP A 2 -8.71 -27.55 -5.32
C ASP A 2 -8.02 -26.21 -5.64
N PRO A 3 -8.76 -25.17 -6.03
CA PRO A 3 -8.16 -23.88 -6.32
C PRO A 3 -7.47 -23.36 -5.05
N VAL A 4 -6.23 -22.90 -5.21
CA VAL A 4 -5.48 -22.33 -4.09
C VAL A 4 -6.25 -21.13 -3.55
N LYS A 5 -6.65 -21.19 -2.28
CA LYS A 5 -7.39 -20.11 -1.62
C LYS A 5 -6.52 -18.87 -1.54
N PRO A 6 -7.04 -17.70 -1.92
CA PRO A 6 -6.25 -16.47 -1.88
C PRO A 6 -6.00 -16.01 -0.43
N VAL A 7 -4.84 -15.39 -0.22
CA VAL A 7 -4.49 -14.70 1.00
C VAL A 7 -4.39 -13.21 0.69
N GLY A 8 -5.32 -12.42 1.20
CA GLY A 8 -5.30 -10.97 1.11
C GLY A 8 -4.93 -10.31 2.42
N ARG A 9 -4.87 -8.97 2.43
CA ARG A 9 -4.55 -8.25 3.66
C ARG A 9 -5.25 -6.91 3.78
N PHE A 10 -5.58 -6.55 5.03
CA PHE A 10 -5.75 -5.18 5.47
C PHE A 10 -4.41 -4.68 6.01
N ALA A 11 -3.93 -3.57 5.48
CA ALA A 11 -2.64 -3.01 5.86
C ALA A 11 -2.75 -1.51 6.19
N PRO A 12 -3.58 -1.14 7.19
CA PRO A 12 -3.80 0.26 7.51
C PRO A 12 -2.65 0.86 8.32
N THR A 13 -2.37 2.15 8.06
CA THR A 13 -1.49 2.96 8.89
C THR A 13 -2.28 3.62 10.02
N PRO A 14 -2.02 3.30 11.30
CA PRO A 14 -2.78 3.81 12.45
C PRO A 14 -2.40 5.26 12.81
N SER A 15 -2.61 6.19 11.88
CA SER A 15 -2.28 7.62 12.01
C SER A 15 -3.52 8.53 12.04
N GLY A 16 -4.70 7.94 12.27
CA GLY A 16 -6.02 8.58 12.32
C GLY A 16 -7.10 7.56 12.00
N ARG A 17 -8.36 7.97 12.07
CA ARG A 17 -9.49 7.13 11.64
C ARG A 17 -9.45 6.90 10.13
N MET A 18 -10.07 5.81 9.71
CA MET A 18 -10.28 5.51 8.30
C MET A 18 -11.35 6.45 7.73
N HIS A 19 -11.05 7.03 6.57
CA HIS A 19 -12.05 7.70 5.74
C HIS A 19 -12.62 6.73 4.69
N LEU A 20 -13.70 7.14 4.02
CA LEU A 20 -14.39 6.29 3.02
C LEU A 20 -13.44 5.68 1.97
N GLY A 21 -12.40 6.39 1.53
CA GLY A 21 -11.44 5.85 0.57
C GLY A 21 -10.64 4.65 1.11
N ASN A 22 -10.28 4.65 2.41
CA ASN A 22 -9.64 3.50 3.03
C ASN A 22 -10.62 2.32 3.15
N LEU A 23 -11.88 2.62 3.54
CA LEU A 23 -12.93 1.62 3.68
C LEU A 23 -13.30 1.00 2.34
N PHE A 24 -13.31 1.78 1.26
CA PHE A 24 -13.53 1.31 -0.09
C PHE A 24 -12.52 0.25 -0.52
N SER A 25 -11.23 0.55 -0.32
CA SER A 25 -10.17 -0.41 -0.60
C SER A 25 -10.27 -1.66 0.30
N ALA A 26 -10.63 -1.47 1.58
CA ALA A 26 -10.80 -2.57 2.51
C ALA A 26 -11.99 -3.47 2.14
N LEU A 27 -13.13 -2.89 1.76
CA LEU A 27 -14.30 -3.64 1.28
C LEU A 27 -13.97 -4.50 0.07
N LEU A 28 -13.34 -3.92 -0.95
CA LEU A 28 -13.00 -4.64 -2.17
C LEU A 28 -11.94 -5.73 -1.94
N ALA A 29 -10.97 -5.48 -1.03
CA ALA A 29 -10.01 -6.50 -0.61
C ALA A 29 -10.72 -7.68 0.08
N TRP A 30 -11.63 -7.39 1.00
CA TRP A 30 -12.39 -8.40 1.72
C TRP A 30 -13.28 -9.22 0.78
N LEU A 31 -14.07 -8.55 -0.07
CA LEU A 31 -14.94 -9.22 -1.04
C LEU A 31 -14.17 -10.12 -1.99
N SER A 32 -13.05 -9.64 -2.52
CA SER A 32 -12.21 -10.43 -3.44
C SER A 32 -11.71 -11.72 -2.81
N VAL A 33 -11.29 -11.67 -1.56
CA VAL A 33 -10.73 -12.82 -0.86
C VAL A 33 -11.84 -13.74 -0.34
N LYS A 34 -12.84 -13.16 0.32
CA LYS A 34 -13.90 -13.95 0.97
C LYS A 34 -14.89 -14.58 0.00
N SER A 35 -15.09 -14.01 -1.20
CA SER A 35 -15.88 -14.65 -2.27
C SER A 35 -15.27 -15.97 -2.77
N ARG A 36 -13.99 -16.21 -2.47
CA ARG A 36 -13.24 -17.42 -2.82
C ARG A 36 -12.82 -18.24 -1.61
N ASP A 37 -13.47 -18.04 -0.45
CA ASP A 37 -13.17 -18.68 0.83
C ASP A 37 -11.71 -18.54 1.26
N GLY A 38 -11.11 -17.40 0.91
CA GLY A 38 -9.72 -17.07 1.21
C GLY A 38 -9.52 -16.52 2.62
N GLU A 39 -8.27 -16.26 2.94
CA GLU A 39 -7.79 -15.75 4.23
C GLU A 39 -7.48 -14.25 4.17
N MET A 40 -7.98 -13.49 5.15
CA MET A 40 -7.63 -12.09 5.34
C MET A 40 -6.65 -11.92 6.50
N VAL A 41 -5.56 -11.22 6.25
CA VAL A 41 -4.53 -10.88 7.25
C VAL A 41 -4.65 -9.41 7.64
N LEU A 42 -4.66 -9.10 8.93
CA LEU A 42 -4.52 -7.73 9.40
C LEU A 42 -3.07 -7.44 9.74
N ARG A 43 -2.54 -6.31 9.24
CA ARG A 43 -1.22 -5.79 9.57
C ARG A 43 -1.27 -4.30 9.85
N MET A 44 -0.81 -3.88 11.02
CA MET A 44 -0.65 -2.46 11.33
C MET A 44 0.67 -1.92 10.77
N GLU A 45 0.59 -0.93 9.88
CA GLU A 45 1.76 -0.29 9.25
C GLU A 45 2.14 0.98 10.02
N ASP A 46 2.90 0.81 11.09
CA ASP A 46 3.25 1.82 12.09
C ASP A 46 4.75 2.15 12.14
N LEU A 47 5.46 2.03 11.01
CA LEU A 47 6.90 2.34 10.92
C LEU A 47 7.23 3.79 11.34
N ASP A 48 6.36 4.74 11.00
CA ASP A 48 6.49 6.13 11.44
C ASP A 48 5.80 6.31 12.79
N THR A 49 6.51 5.96 13.86
CA THR A 49 6.00 6.00 15.24
C THR A 49 5.63 7.42 15.72
N GLN A 50 6.08 8.49 15.03
CA GLN A 50 5.72 9.85 15.37
C GLN A 50 4.30 10.21 14.87
N ARG A 51 3.81 9.51 13.84
CA ARG A 51 2.50 9.76 13.23
C ARG A 51 1.45 8.71 13.58
N THR A 52 1.86 7.61 14.17
CA THR A 52 1.00 6.48 14.50
C THR A 52 0.78 6.37 16.00
N SER A 53 -0.34 5.77 16.42
CA SER A 53 -0.62 5.53 17.83
C SER A 53 -1.32 4.19 18.07
N ARG A 54 -1.13 3.64 19.28
CA ARG A 54 -1.83 2.44 19.74
C ARG A 54 -3.35 2.67 19.81
N GLU A 55 -3.76 3.88 20.14
CA GLU A 55 -5.17 4.29 20.18
C GLU A 55 -5.81 4.16 18.79
N TYR A 56 -5.18 4.72 17.76
CA TYR A 56 -5.68 4.58 16.39
C TYR A 56 -5.62 3.14 15.89
N ALA A 57 -4.63 2.35 16.29
CA ALA A 57 -4.59 0.93 15.97
C ALA A 57 -5.76 0.15 16.58
N ARG A 58 -6.20 0.50 17.80
CA ARG A 58 -7.41 -0.05 18.42
C ARG A 58 -8.66 0.38 17.67
N ILE A 59 -8.81 1.69 17.40
CA ILE A 59 -9.96 2.26 16.69
C ILE A 59 -10.10 1.62 15.30
N LEU A 60 -9.02 1.41 14.57
CA LEU A 60 -9.05 0.78 13.24
C LEU A 60 -9.59 -0.66 13.29
N ARG A 61 -9.23 -1.45 14.31
CA ARG A 61 -9.79 -2.79 14.50
C ARG A 61 -11.29 -2.73 14.78
N GLU A 62 -11.70 -1.84 15.69
CA GLU A 62 -13.10 -1.64 16.05
C GLU A 62 -13.93 -1.16 14.86
N ASP A 63 -13.37 -0.29 14.04
CA ASP A 63 -14.03 0.24 12.84
C ASP A 63 -14.21 -0.85 11.77
N LEU A 64 -13.19 -1.69 11.52
CA LEU A 64 -13.32 -2.83 10.61
C LEU A 64 -14.33 -3.86 11.12
N GLN A 65 -14.27 -4.20 12.41
CA GLN A 65 -15.21 -5.14 13.04
C GLN A 65 -16.64 -4.64 13.01
N TRP A 66 -16.86 -3.35 13.27
CA TRP A 66 -18.19 -2.74 13.22
C TRP A 66 -18.81 -2.81 11.83
N LEU A 67 -17.99 -2.70 10.75
CA LEU A 67 -18.43 -2.89 9.38
C LEU A 67 -18.58 -4.37 8.99
N GLY A 68 -18.22 -5.32 9.85
CA GLY A 68 -18.18 -6.74 9.53
C GLY A 68 -16.99 -7.17 8.68
N LEU A 69 -16.02 -6.27 8.42
CA LEU A 69 -14.81 -6.59 7.68
C LEU A 69 -13.81 -7.33 8.58
N THR A 70 -14.03 -8.61 8.73
CA THR A 70 -13.28 -9.51 9.61
C THR A 70 -11.96 -9.96 8.98
N TRP A 71 -11.03 -10.39 9.82
CA TRP A 71 -9.77 -11.02 9.40
C TRP A 71 -9.55 -12.33 10.16
N ASP A 72 -8.75 -13.23 9.58
CA ASP A 72 -8.54 -14.57 10.11
C ASP A 72 -7.31 -14.63 11.03
N ARG A 73 -6.29 -13.82 10.77
CA ARG A 73 -5.12 -13.67 11.63
C ARG A 73 -4.55 -12.26 11.57
N GLU A 74 -3.74 -11.92 12.56
CA GLU A 74 -3.02 -10.66 12.65
C GLU A 74 -1.52 -10.92 12.73
N THR A 75 -0.73 -10.13 11.98
CA THR A 75 0.72 -10.15 12.10
C THR A 75 1.17 -9.10 13.12
N PRO A 76 2.38 -9.27 13.73
CA PRO A 76 2.95 -8.19 14.53
C PRO A 76 3.02 -6.88 13.76
N ALA A 77 2.81 -5.76 14.46
CA ALA A 77 2.91 -4.42 13.87
C ALA A 77 4.32 -4.17 13.32
N GLN A 78 4.46 -3.37 12.27
CA GLN A 78 5.74 -3.16 11.58
C GLN A 78 6.82 -2.60 12.49
N SER A 79 6.46 -1.73 13.45
CA SER A 79 7.38 -1.19 14.47
C SER A 79 8.04 -2.27 15.35
N GLN A 80 7.47 -3.46 15.44
CA GLN A 80 7.98 -4.60 16.22
C GLN A 80 8.84 -5.55 15.39
N ARG A 81 9.09 -5.25 14.11
CA ARG A 81 9.70 -6.19 13.16
C ARG A 81 11.07 -5.75 12.63
N THR A 82 11.73 -4.80 13.30
CA THR A 82 13.04 -4.28 12.88
C THR A 82 14.06 -5.39 12.60
N GLU A 83 14.18 -6.39 13.51
CA GLU A 83 15.09 -7.52 13.33
C GLU A 83 14.76 -8.38 12.08
N VAL A 84 13.49 -8.46 11.71
CA VAL A 84 13.09 -9.15 10.48
C VAL A 84 13.59 -8.37 9.27
N TYR A 85 13.38 -7.05 9.26
CA TYR A 85 13.83 -6.20 8.16
C TYR A 85 15.35 -6.11 8.06
N ASP A 86 16.08 -6.16 9.20
CA ASP A 86 17.55 -6.24 9.22
C ASP A 86 18.04 -7.47 8.43
N ARG A 87 17.42 -8.64 8.59
CA ARG A 87 17.79 -9.85 7.81
C ARG A 87 17.62 -9.65 6.31
N TYR A 88 16.54 -9.02 5.86
CA TYR A 88 16.32 -8.77 4.43
C TYR A 88 17.20 -7.63 3.90
N PHE A 89 17.56 -6.68 4.74
CA PHE A 89 18.56 -5.67 4.42
C PHE A 89 19.94 -6.31 4.22
N ASP A 90 20.32 -7.25 5.08
CA ASP A 90 21.60 -7.98 4.96
C ASP A 90 21.64 -8.83 3.69
N ILE A 91 20.55 -9.46 3.26
CA ILE A 91 20.47 -10.14 1.96
C ILE A 91 20.81 -9.17 0.81
N LEU A 92 20.28 -7.95 0.83
CA LEU A 92 20.58 -6.93 -0.19
C LEU A 92 22.06 -6.50 -0.13
N LYS A 93 22.62 -6.42 1.08
CA LYS A 93 24.02 -6.08 1.32
C LYS A 93 24.96 -7.17 0.81
N GLU A 94 24.69 -8.43 1.11
CA GLU A 94 25.46 -9.61 0.65
C GLU A 94 25.44 -9.73 -0.88
N LYS A 95 24.33 -9.36 -1.53
CA LYS A 95 24.22 -9.28 -2.99
C LYS A 95 24.99 -8.09 -3.59
N GLY A 96 25.60 -7.22 -2.78
CA GLY A 96 26.31 -6.01 -3.25
C GLY A 96 25.39 -4.94 -3.85
N LEU A 97 24.10 -4.99 -3.56
CA LEU A 97 23.10 -4.10 -4.15
C LEU A 97 22.90 -2.80 -3.36
N LEU A 98 23.42 -2.71 -2.14
CA LEU A 98 23.24 -1.53 -1.29
C LEU A 98 24.39 -0.54 -1.40
N TYR A 99 24.07 0.74 -1.31
CA TYR A 99 25.04 1.81 -1.15
C TYR A 99 24.47 2.96 -0.29
N PRO A 100 25.36 3.71 0.41
CA PRO A 100 24.96 4.84 1.21
C PRO A 100 24.65 6.06 0.33
N CYS A 101 23.54 6.75 0.64
CA CYS A 101 23.10 7.97 -0.02
C CYS A 101 23.07 9.14 0.96
N TYR A 102 23.76 10.20 0.65
CA TYR A 102 23.95 11.39 1.48
C TYR A 102 23.09 12.58 1.01
N CYS A 103 22.27 12.43 -0.02
CA CYS A 103 21.42 13.50 -0.53
C CYS A 103 20.39 13.98 0.50
N THR A 104 20.18 15.30 0.57
CA THR A 104 19.07 15.92 1.31
C THR A 104 17.79 15.89 0.48
N ARG A 105 16.65 16.06 1.13
CA ARG A 105 15.36 16.23 0.43
C ARG A 105 15.42 17.43 -0.53
N SER A 106 15.96 18.57 -0.10
CA SER A 106 16.09 19.76 -0.95
C SER A 106 16.95 19.52 -2.19
N GLN A 107 18.04 18.78 -2.07
CA GLN A 107 18.86 18.40 -3.24
C GLN A 107 18.10 17.49 -4.23
N LEU A 108 17.27 16.58 -3.73
CA LEU A 108 16.44 15.74 -4.58
C LEU A 108 15.32 16.54 -5.26
N HIS A 109 14.77 17.56 -4.58
CA HIS A 109 13.74 18.45 -5.13
C HIS A 109 14.29 19.48 -6.12
N SER A 110 15.57 19.88 -6.00
CA SER A 110 16.19 20.88 -6.90
C SER A 110 16.57 20.30 -8.27
N VAL A 111 16.66 18.98 -8.40
CA VAL A 111 16.81 18.32 -9.69
C VAL A 111 15.44 18.30 -10.34
N ASN A 112 15.32 18.77 -11.59
CA ASN A 112 14.08 18.66 -12.40
C ASN A 112 13.78 17.20 -12.77
N ALA A 113 13.67 16.36 -11.74
CA ALA A 113 13.35 14.95 -11.90
C ALA A 113 11.83 14.78 -12.03
N PRO A 114 11.33 13.96 -12.97
CA PRO A 114 9.92 13.65 -13.07
C PRO A 114 9.41 13.06 -11.76
N HIS A 115 8.14 13.37 -11.43
CA HIS A 115 7.46 12.82 -10.27
C HIS A 115 6.76 11.52 -10.66
N LEU A 116 6.84 10.51 -9.79
CA LEU A 116 5.97 9.35 -9.86
C LEU A 116 4.54 9.71 -9.41
N SER A 117 3.56 8.88 -9.77
CA SER A 117 2.16 9.07 -9.39
C SER A 117 1.93 9.18 -7.87
N ASP A 118 2.82 8.59 -7.07
CA ASP A 118 2.84 8.66 -5.61
C ASP A 118 3.59 9.88 -5.05
N GLY A 119 4.01 10.83 -5.90
CA GLY A 119 4.76 12.03 -5.53
C GLY A 119 6.25 11.78 -5.24
N THR A 120 6.78 10.60 -5.54
CA THR A 120 8.20 10.27 -5.39
C THR A 120 8.99 10.82 -6.57
N TYR A 121 10.16 11.40 -6.31
CA TYR A 121 11.09 11.86 -7.35
C TYR A 121 11.91 10.70 -7.90
N VAL A 122 12.18 10.74 -9.21
CA VAL A 122 13.14 9.83 -9.83
C VAL A 122 14.55 10.20 -9.32
N TYR A 123 15.22 9.25 -8.73
CA TYR A 123 16.55 9.47 -8.17
C TYR A 123 17.63 9.44 -9.26
N PRO A 124 18.43 10.51 -9.42
CA PRO A 124 19.40 10.62 -10.52
C PRO A 124 20.69 9.82 -10.31
N GLY A 125 20.82 9.04 -9.25
CA GLY A 125 22.02 8.23 -9.00
C GLY A 125 23.19 8.97 -8.34
N THR A 126 23.03 10.19 -7.86
CA THR A 126 24.11 11.08 -7.37
C THR A 126 25.14 10.41 -6.44
N CYS A 127 24.70 9.50 -5.55
CA CYS A 127 25.60 8.81 -4.61
C CYS A 127 25.93 7.37 -5.04
N ARG A 128 25.45 6.93 -6.21
CA ARG A 128 25.51 5.52 -6.62
C ARG A 128 26.94 5.01 -6.73
N ASP A 129 27.84 5.83 -7.27
CA ASP A 129 29.20 5.43 -7.63
C ASP A 129 30.27 6.28 -6.91
N LEU A 130 29.93 6.79 -5.71
CA LEU A 130 30.92 7.47 -4.87
C LEU A 130 32.05 6.51 -4.49
N THR A 131 33.30 6.99 -4.58
CA THR A 131 34.46 6.27 -4.06
C THR A 131 34.48 6.25 -2.53
N ASP A 132 35.28 5.39 -1.93
CA ASP A 132 35.39 5.31 -0.46
C ASP A 132 35.96 6.62 0.12
N ALA A 133 36.88 7.28 -0.57
CA ALA A 133 37.38 8.60 -0.18
C ALA A 133 36.28 9.68 -0.18
N GLN A 134 35.41 9.67 -1.21
CA GLN A 134 34.25 10.58 -1.27
C GLN A 134 33.23 10.28 -0.18
N ARG A 135 32.95 9.01 0.11
CA ARG A 135 32.08 8.60 1.20
C ARG A 135 32.62 9.02 2.57
N ALA A 136 33.93 8.83 2.79
CA ALA A 136 34.60 9.23 4.04
C ALA A 136 34.58 10.75 4.29
N ALA A 137 34.51 11.56 3.23
CA ALA A 137 34.41 13.01 3.32
C ALA A 137 32.98 13.51 3.66
N MET A 138 31.99 12.64 3.69
CA MET A 138 30.59 13.03 3.97
C MET A 138 30.33 13.15 5.48
N ASN A 139 29.89 14.33 5.92
CA ASN A 139 29.66 14.66 7.33
C ASN A 139 28.21 14.42 7.78
N ARG A 140 27.57 13.34 7.32
CA ARG A 140 26.18 13.03 7.71
C ARG A 140 25.88 11.55 7.63
N THR A 141 24.95 11.09 8.46
CA THR A 141 24.43 9.72 8.42
C THR A 141 23.70 9.47 7.10
N PRO A 142 24.05 8.42 6.34
CA PRO A 142 23.42 8.14 5.06
C PRO A 142 22.08 7.44 5.22
N ALA A 143 21.19 7.66 4.27
CA ALA A 143 20.16 6.70 3.94
C ALA A 143 20.77 5.56 3.09
N TRP A 144 20.10 4.41 3.05
CA TRP A 144 20.56 3.29 2.24
C TRP A 144 19.65 3.10 1.04
N ARG A 145 20.26 2.98 -0.15
CA ARG A 145 19.53 2.70 -1.39
C ARG A 145 19.89 1.35 -1.95
N VAL A 146 18.90 0.69 -2.56
CA VAL A 146 19.11 -0.50 -3.38
C VAL A 146 19.27 -0.09 -4.84
N ARG A 147 20.29 -0.62 -5.52
CA ARG A 147 20.52 -0.48 -6.95
C ARG A 147 19.39 -1.17 -7.70
N VAL A 148 18.79 -0.48 -8.67
CA VAL A 148 17.76 -1.08 -9.53
C VAL A 148 18.34 -1.42 -10.90
N PRO A 149 17.87 -2.51 -11.54
CA PRO A 149 18.29 -2.86 -12.88
C PRO A 149 17.61 -2.01 -13.94
N ASP A 150 18.27 -1.85 -15.08
CA ASP A 150 17.65 -1.35 -16.32
C ASP A 150 16.84 -2.49 -16.95
N LYS A 151 15.61 -2.66 -16.45
CA LYS A 151 14.69 -3.74 -16.84
C LYS A 151 13.26 -3.21 -16.79
N LEU A 152 12.47 -3.52 -17.81
CA LEU A 152 11.04 -3.27 -17.81
C LEU A 152 10.32 -4.29 -16.93
N TRP A 153 9.58 -3.78 -15.96
CA TRP A 153 8.68 -4.55 -15.10
C TRP A 153 7.27 -4.37 -15.59
N GLN A 154 6.54 -5.48 -15.72
CA GLN A 154 5.17 -5.49 -16.21
C GLN A 154 4.25 -6.04 -15.12
N VAL A 155 3.18 -5.31 -14.85
CA VAL A 155 2.13 -5.67 -13.89
C VAL A 155 0.84 -5.85 -14.66
N GLU A 156 0.23 -7.02 -14.54
CA GLU A 156 -1.14 -7.27 -15.00
C GLU A 156 -2.09 -7.01 -13.84
N ASP A 157 -2.65 -5.81 -13.83
CA ASP A 157 -3.55 -5.38 -12.77
C ASP A 157 -5.00 -5.70 -13.11
N LYS A 158 -5.73 -6.26 -12.14
CA LYS A 158 -7.13 -6.70 -12.36
C LYS A 158 -8.08 -5.55 -12.74
N ILE A 159 -7.75 -4.32 -12.39
CA ILE A 159 -8.57 -3.13 -12.64
C ILE A 159 -7.90 -2.19 -13.63
N GLN A 160 -6.65 -1.80 -13.37
CA GLN A 160 -5.92 -0.82 -14.18
C GLN A 160 -5.40 -1.42 -15.49
N GLY A 161 -5.38 -2.77 -15.59
CA GLY A 161 -4.88 -3.47 -16.77
C GLY A 161 -3.35 -3.50 -16.79
N HIS A 162 -2.77 -3.46 -17.98
CA HIS A 162 -1.33 -3.55 -18.16
C HIS A 162 -0.63 -2.25 -17.73
N TYR A 163 0.35 -2.38 -16.84
CA TYR A 163 1.20 -1.28 -16.39
C TYR A 163 2.69 -1.68 -16.49
N GLY A 164 3.46 -0.91 -17.27
CA GLY A 164 4.90 -1.09 -17.44
C GLY A 164 5.70 0.01 -16.76
N CYS A 165 6.82 -0.35 -16.15
CA CYS A 165 7.76 0.58 -15.51
C CYS A 165 9.18 0.05 -15.64
N ASN A 166 10.08 0.87 -16.18
CA ASN A 166 11.51 0.61 -16.10
C ASN A 166 12.08 1.29 -14.85
N LEU A 167 12.50 0.49 -13.88
CA LEU A 167 12.93 1.04 -12.57
C LEU A 167 14.11 1.99 -12.69
N ALA A 168 15.04 1.79 -13.63
CA ALA A 168 16.21 2.66 -13.77
C ALA A 168 15.84 4.07 -14.25
N THR A 169 14.94 4.17 -15.23
CA THR A 169 14.55 5.45 -15.85
C THR A 169 13.37 6.12 -15.16
N ASP A 170 12.42 5.34 -14.66
CA ASP A 170 11.14 5.85 -14.18
C ASP A 170 11.12 6.06 -12.65
N CYS A 171 12.03 5.42 -11.93
CA CYS A 171 12.09 5.42 -10.46
C CYS A 171 13.46 5.84 -9.92
N GLY A 172 14.54 5.33 -10.51
CA GLY A 172 15.88 5.37 -9.94
C GLY A 172 16.02 4.45 -8.72
N ASP A 173 17.21 4.42 -8.15
CA ASP A 173 17.54 3.58 -6.99
C ASP A 173 16.69 3.95 -5.77
N MET A 174 16.06 2.95 -5.17
CA MET A 174 15.09 3.13 -4.09
C MET A 174 15.76 3.23 -2.72
N VAL A 175 15.30 4.13 -1.86
CA VAL A 175 15.64 4.08 -0.43
C VAL A 175 14.99 2.84 0.16
N VAL A 176 15.75 2.08 0.95
CA VAL A 176 15.26 0.93 1.72
C VAL A 176 15.37 1.16 3.23
N ARG A 177 16.31 2.01 3.68
CA ARG A 177 16.47 2.43 5.07
C ARG A 177 16.83 3.90 5.13
N ARG A 178 16.14 4.66 5.97
CA ARG A 178 16.37 6.10 6.18
C ARG A 178 17.64 6.33 7.02
N ALA A 179 18.12 7.59 7.02
CA ALA A 179 19.29 7.99 7.83
C ALA A 179 19.05 7.86 9.35
N ASP A 180 17.81 7.92 9.82
CA ASP A 180 17.43 7.68 11.22
C ASP A 180 17.28 6.19 11.57
N GLY A 181 17.59 5.28 10.64
CA GLY A 181 17.55 3.86 10.82
C GLY A 181 16.20 3.20 10.53
N VAL A 182 15.15 3.97 10.27
CA VAL A 182 13.81 3.45 9.99
C VAL A 182 13.75 2.85 8.59
N TYR A 183 13.21 1.66 8.46
CA TYR A 183 12.94 1.02 7.17
C TYR A 183 11.80 1.74 6.45
N VAL A 184 11.84 1.73 5.12
CA VAL A 184 10.80 2.39 4.33
C VAL A 184 9.72 1.42 3.88
N TYR A 185 8.57 1.98 3.52
CA TYR A 185 7.39 1.27 3.07
C TYR A 185 7.69 0.16 2.04
N GLN A 186 8.48 0.44 0.99
CA GLN A 186 8.71 -0.52 -0.09
C GLN A 186 9.39 -1.81 0.40
N LEU A 187 10.36 -1.72 1.30
CA LEU A 187 11.02 -2.90 1.88
C LEU A 187 10.08 -3.61 2.85
N ALA A 188 9.52 -2.87 3.80
CA ALA A 188 8.74 -3.46 4.89
C ALA A 188 7.49 -4.19 4.38
N VAL A 189 6.71 -3.56 3.48
CA VAL A 189 5.51 -4.20 2.94
C VAL A 189 5.83 -5.43 2.10
N THR A 190 6.93 -5.40 1.32
CA THR A 190 7.34 -6.55 0.51
C THR A 190 7.72 -7.74 1.39
N VAL A 191 8.50 -7.50 2.45
CA VAL A 191 8.90 -8.54 3.40
C VAL A 191 7.69 -9.10 4.14
N ASP A 192 6.82 -8.22 4.62
CA ASP A 192 5.64 -8.63 5.39
C ASP A 192 4.63 -9.40 4.55
N ASP A 193 4.34 -8.95 3.32
CA ASP A 193 3.44 -9.65 2.41
C ASP A 193 4.02 -11.04 2.03
N GLY A 194 5.33 -11.11 1.72
CA GLY A 194 6.00 -12.36 1.42
C GLY A 194 5.96 -13.37 2.58
N LEU A 195 6.31 -12.94 3.79
CA LEU A 195 6.32 -13.79 4.98
C LEU A 195 4.91 -14.19 5.45
N ALA A 196 3.92 -13.33 5.19
CA ALA A 196 2.53 -13.65 5.48
C ALA A 196 1.88 -14.54 4.40
N GLY A 197 2.58 -14.86 3.31
CA GLY A 197 2.04 -15.66 2.23
C GLY A 197 0.92 -14.97 1.45
N VAL A 198 0.94 -13.63 1.40
CA VAL A 198 -0.06 -12.84 0.66
C VAL A 198 0.04 -13.16 -0.83
N THR A 199 -1.08 -13.58 -1.41
CA THR A 199 -1.20 -13.92 -2.83
C THR A 199 -1.99 -12.88 -3.62
N GLU A 200 -2.68 -11.95 -2.94
CA GLU A 200 -3.46 -10.89 -3.57
C GLU A 200 -3.32 -9.56 -2.82
N VAL A 201 -2.97 -8.51 -3.55
CA VAL A 201 -2.80 -7.15 -3.04
C VAL A 201 -3.85 -6.24 -3.65
N VAL A 202 -4.85 -5.85 -2.85
CA VAL A 202 -5.85 -4.84 -3.20
C VAL A 202 -5.54 -3.55 -2.45
N ARG A 203 -5.46 -2.42 -3.18
CA ARG A 203 -5.15 -1.09 -2.61
C ARG A 203 -5.50 0.03 -3.59
N GLY A 204 -5.40 1.30 -3.17
CA GLY A 204 -5.69 2.44 -4.03
C GLY A 204 -4.75 2.55 -5.25
N SER A 205 -5.28 3.08 -6.36
CA SER A 205 -4.56 3.25 -7.63
C SER A 205 -3.36 4.20 -7.54
N ASP A 206 -3.31 5.05 -6.53
CA ASP A 206 -2.16 5.91 -6.25
C ASP A 206 -0.87 5.12 -5.89
N LEU A 207 -1.01 3.84 -5.53
CA LEU A 207 0.10 2.95 -5.25
C LEU A 207 0.47 2.01 -6.43
N LEU A 208 -0.12 2.20 -7.62
CA LEU A 208 0.18 1.36 -8.79
C LEU A 208 1.67 1.37 -9.12
N SER A 209 2.31 2.54 -9.10
CA SER A 209 3.75 2.69 -9.34
C SER A 209 4.63 1.97 -8.31
N SER A 210 4.09 1.57 -7.16
CA SER A 210 4.82 0.79 -6.15
C SER A 210 4.94 -0.69 -6.51
N ALA A 211 4.04 -1.24 -7.33
CA ALA A 211 4.03 -2.66 -7.65
C ALA A 211 5.32 -3.13 -8.34
N PRO A 212 5.86 -2.49 -9.39
CA PRO A 212 7.14 -2.89 -9.99
C PRO A 212 8.32 -2.85 -9.02
N ARG A 213 8.35 -1.85 -8.12
CA ARG A 213 9.38 -1.73 -7.08
C ARG A 213 9.34 -2.89 -6.09
N GLN A 214 8.14 -3.29 -5.70
CA GLN A 214 7.92 -4.43 -4.80
C GLN A 214 8.20 -5.76 -5.50
N MET A 215 7.80 -5.92 -6.76
CA MET A 215 8.15 -7.11 -7.56
C MET A 215 9.65 -7.32 -7.66
N TYR A 216 10.43 -6.25 -7.86
CA TYR A 216 11.89 -6.35 -7.85
C TYR A 216 12.43 -6.85 -6.50
N LEU A 217 11.93 -6.29 -5.39
CA LEU A 217 12.34 -6.74 -4.05
C LEU A 217 11.89 -8.19 -3.79
N GLN A 218 10.70 -8.58 -4.25
CA GLN A 218 10.20 -9.96 -4.16
C GLN A 218 11.13 -10.94 -4.87
N GLU A 219 11.58 -10.62 -6.10
CA GLU A 219 12.56 -11.45 -6.81
C GLU A 219 13.87 -11.57 -6.00
N LEU A 220 14.38 -10.48 -5.44
CA LEU A 220 15.62 -10.50 -4.66
C LEU A 220 15.52 -11.34 -3.39
N PHE A 221 14.34 -11.40 -2.80
CA PHE A 221 14.06 -12.13 -1.56
C PHE A 221 13.52 -13.56 -1.80
N GLY A 222 13.25 -13.94 -3.04
CA GLY A 222 12.70 -15.25 -3.40
C GLY A 222 11.22 -15.41 -3.05
N PHE A 223 10.47 -14.31 -2.95
CA PHE A 223 9.02 -14.34 -2.77
C PHE A 223 8.29 -14.42 -4.11
N PRO A 224 7.15 -15.12 -4.18
CA PRO A 224 6.29 -15.06 -5.36
C PRO A 224 5.65 -13.67 -5.51
N HIS A 225 5.33 -13.31 -6.76
CA HIS A 225 4.56 -12.10 -7.02
C HIS A 225 3.09 -12.34 -6.71
N PRO A 226 2.43 -11.49 -5.90
CA PRO A 226 1.00 -11.56 -5.71
C PRO A 226 0.25 -11.04 -6.94
N GLU A 227 -1.02 -11.38 -7.07
CA GLU A 227 -1.93 -10.68 -7.98
C GLU A 227 -2.24 -9.28 -7.45
N TYR A 228 -2.32 -8.29 -8.34
CA TYR A 228 -2.60 -6.91 -7.97
C TYR A 228 -3.98 -6.46 -8.46
N ALA A 229 -4.66 -5.68 -7.62
CA ALA A 229 -5.87 -4.94 -7.98
C ALA A 229 -5.79 -3.53 -7.38
N HIS A 230 -5.46 -2.54 -8.21
CA HIS A 230 -5.40 -1.15 -7.81
C HIS A 230 -6.75 -0.48 -8.05
N VAL A 231 -7.51 -0.35 -6.97
CA VAL A 231 -8.87 0.19 -7.01
C VAL A 231 -8.88 1.70 -7.25
N PRO A 232 -9.91 2.26 -7.93
CA PRO A 232 -10.01 3.69 -8.16
C PRO A 232 -10.05 4.46 -6.84
N MET A 233 -9.62 5.72 -6.88
CA MET A 233 -9.68 6.60 -5.71
C MET A 233 -11.10 7.12 -5.53
N LEU A 234 -11.57 7.19 -4.29
CA LEU A 234 -12.71 8.03 -3.94
C LEU A 234 -12.21 9.47 -3.73
N LEU A 235 -12.80 10.38 -4.48
CA LEU A 235 -12.47 11.80 -4.46
C LEU A 235 -13.59 12.58 -3.76
N ALA A 236 -13.24 13.68 -3.13
CA ALA A 236 -14.21 14.65 -2.64
C ALA A 236 -15.00 15.28 -3.82
N PRO A 237 -16.15 15.94 -3.57
CA PRO A 237 -16.94 16.57 -4.61
C PRO A 237 -16.16 17.57 -5.49
N ASP A 238 -15.16 18.24 -4.92
CA ASP A 238 -14.26 19.16 -5.64
C ASP A 238 -13.15 18.45 -6.45
N GLY A 239 -13.09 17.12 -6.43
CA GLY A 239 -12.14 16.30 -7.17
C GLY A 239 -10.79 16.09 -6.48
N ARG A 240 -10.57 16.63 -5.28
CA ARG A 240 -9.36 16.33 -4.49
C ARG A 240 -9.43 14.96 -3.83
N ARG A 241 -8.28 14.40 -3.48
CA ARG A 241 -8.21 13.16 -2.70
C ARG A 241 -8.83 13.36 -1.32
N LEU A 242 -9.60 12.36 -0.87
CA LEU A 242 -10.04 12.32 0.52
C LEU A 242 -8.83 12.25 1.44
N SER A 243 -8.88 13.00 2.51
CA SER A 243 -7.80 13.09 3.49
C SER A 243 -8.36 13.09 4.91
N LYS A 244 -7.50 12.91 5.90
CA LYS A 244 -7.88 13.02 7.33
C LYS A 244 -8.43 14.38 7.75
N ARG A 245 -8.38 15.39 6.86
CA ARG A 245 -9.00 16.72 7.10
C ARG A 245 -10.49 16.69 6.80
N ASP A 246 -10.97 15.70 6.05
CA ASP A 246 -12.37 15.50 5.71
C ASP A 246 -13.06 14.71 6.83
N ARG A 247 -13.10 15.33 8.03
CA ARG A 247 -13.58 14.68 9.27
C ARG A 247 -15.00 14.15 9.17
N ASP A 248 -15.84 14.79 8.37
CA ASP A 248 -17.24 14.39 8.17
C ASP A 248 -17.37 13.06 7.39
N LEU A 249 -16.30 12.64 6.72
CA LEU A 249 -16.21 11.39 5.95
C LEU A 249 -15.33 10.33 6.64
N ASP A 250 -14.94 10.54 7.90
CA ASP A 250 -14.35 9.49 8.71
C ASP A 250 -15.42 8.60 9.33
N LEU A 251 -15.08 7.34 9.58
CA LEU A 251 -16.05 6.38 10.08
C LEU A 251 -16.62 6.78 11.46
N GLY A 252 -15.89 7.56 12.26
CA GLY A 252 -16.39 8.01 13.56
C GLY A 252 -17.57 8.96 13.46
N ALA A 253 -17.57 9.84 12.47
CA ALA A 253 -18.70 10.72 12.19
C ALA A 253 -19.85 9.94 11.53
N LEU A 254 -19.52 9.09 10.58
CA LEU A 254 -20.52 8.31 9.82
C LEU A 254 -21.33 7.36 10.70
N ARG A 255 -20.70 6.69 11.67
CA ARG A 255 -21.38 5.78 12.61
C ARG A 255 -22.46 6.43 13.47
N GLN A 256 -22.50 7.76 13.55
CA GLN A 256 -23.54 8.47 14.30
C GLN A 256 -24.86 8.55 13.54
N ASN A 257 -24.81 8.43 12.20
CA ASN A 257 -25.95 8.67 11.33
C ASN A 257 -26.28 7.49 10.40
N TYR A 258 -25.39 6.54 10.25
CA TYR A 258 -25.52 5.44 9.29
C TYR A 258 -25.24 4.09 9.93
N THR A 259 -25.94 3.07 9.47
CA THR A 259 -25.67 1.66 9.80
C THR A 259 -24.49 1.12 8.99
N PRO A 260 -23.88 -0.03 9.39
CA PRO A 260 -22.86 -0.70 8.58
C PRO A 260 -23.35 -0.99 7.15
N GLU A 261 -24.57 -1.49 7.00
CA GLU A 261 -25.17 -1.89 5.73
C GLU A 261 -25.36 -0.69 4.78
N GLU A 262 -25.73 0.48 5.31
CA GLU A 262 -25.85 1.72 4.52
C GLU A 262 -24.50 2.20 4.01
N ILE A 263 -23.45 2.13 4.84
CA ILE A 263 -22.09 2.49 4.43
C ILE A 263 -21.56 1.49 3.40
N ILE A 264 -21.73 0.18 3.64
CA ILE A 264 -21.32 -0.87 2.71
C ILE A 264 -22.06 -0.71 1.38
N GLY A 265 -23.37 -0.47 1.41
CA GLY A 265 -24.16 -0.23 0.21
C GLY A 265 -23.71 0.98 -0.59
N THR A 266 -23.37 2.08 0.11
CA THR A 266 -22.81 3.26 -0.54
C THR A 266 -21.48 2.96 -1.22
N LEU A 267 -20.56 2.27 -0.53
CA LEU A 267 -19.27 1.87 -1.09
C LEU A 267 -19.42 0.88 -2.25
N ALA A 268 -20.35 -0.07 -2.14
CA ALA A 268 -20.66 -1.03 -3.20
C ALA A 268 -21.23 -0.36 -4.45
N HIS A 269 -22.12 0.63 -4.27
CA HIS A 269 -22.61 1.44 -5.39
C HIS A 269 -21.47 2.26 -6.04
N CYS A 270 -20.60 2.89 -5.24
CA CYS A 270 -19.41 3.56 -5.76
C CYS A 270 -18.53 2.61 -6.58
N ALA A 271 -18.35 1.38 -6.12
CA ALA A 271 -17.59 0.36 -6.84
C ALA A 271 -18.25 -0.08 -8.16
N GLY A 272 -19.56 0.11 -8.33
CA GLY A 272 -20.35 -0.41 -9.45
C GLY A 272 -20.91 -1.81 -9.22
N LEU A 273 -20.86 -2.29 -7.97
CA LEU A 273 -21.43 -3.59 -7.58
C LEU A 273 -22.95 -3.51 -7.41
N LEU A 274 -23.49 -2.35 -7.10
CA LEU A 274 -24.92 -2.04 -7.02
C LEU A 274 -25.30 -0.93 -7.98
N GLU A 275 -26.50 -1.00 -8.57
CA GLU A 275 -27.02 0.02 -9.47
C GLU A 275 -27.41 1.31 -8.73
N ARG A 276 -27.83 1.20 -7.48
CA ARG A 276 -28.26 2.33 -6.63
C ARG A 276 -27.71 2.18 -5.22
N ARG A 277 -27.75 3.27 -4.45
CA ARG A 277 -27.40 3.27 -3.02
C ARG A 277 -28.56 2.66 -2.25
N GLU A 278 -28.33 1.50 -1.65
CA GLU A 278 -29.26 0.81 -0.78
C GLU A 278 -28.48 0.02 0.28
N PRO A 279 -29.01 -0.14 1.50
CA PRO A 279 -28.37 -0.97 2.49
C PRO A 279 -28.19 -2.40 1.98
N VAL A 280 -27.02 -2.98 2.19
CA VAL A 280 -26.68 -4.34 1.75
C VAL A 280 -25.71 -5.00 2.73
N SER A 281 -25.90 -6.27 2.98
CA SER A 281 -25.00 -7.05 3.81
C SER A 281 -23.73 -7.48 3.04
N LEU A 282 -22.63 -7.72 3.76
CA LEU A 282 -21.41 -8.25 3.16
C LEU A 282 -21.60 -9.64 2.56
N GLU A 283 -22.51 -10.47 3.13
CA GLU A 283 -22.76 -11.82 2.63
C GLU A 283 -23.48 -11.81 1.28
N GLU A 284 -24.42 -10.89 1.08
CA GLU A 284 -25.08 -10.69 -0.22
C GLU A 284 -24.05 -10.24 -1.28
N LEU A 285 -23.21 -9.26 -0.96
CA LEU A 285 -22.17 -8.79 -1.89
C LEU A 285 -21.12 -9.87 -2.20
N ARG A 286 -20.76 -10.69 -1.21
CA ARG A 286 -19.79 -11.78 -1.36
C ARG A 286 -20.20 -12.77 -2.43
N GLY A 287 -21.49 -13.15 -2.47
CA GLY A 287 -22.01 -14.12 -3.44
C GLY A 287 -21.97 -13.64 -4.89
N GLU A 288 -22.00 -12.33 -5.11
CA GLU A 288 -22.08 -11.71 -6.44
C GLU A 288 -20.83 -10.96 -6.86
N PHE A 289 -19.78 -10.97 -6.05
CA PHE A 289 -18.58 -10.19 -6.31
C PHE A 289 -17.85 -10.62 -7.59
N SER A 290 -17.51 -9.64 -8.42
CA SER A 290 -16.67 -9.81 -9.59
C SER A 290 -15.88 -8.55 -9.89
N TRP A 291 -14.59 -8.68 -10.11
CA TRP A 291 -13.73 -7.57 -10.58
C TRP A 291 -14.22 -6.93 -11.88
N LYS A 292 -14.95 -7.66 -12.72
CA LYS A 292 -15.52 -7.14 -13.99
C LYS A 292 -16.57 -6.07 -13.76
N LYS A 293 -17.24 -6.06 -12.59
CA LYS A 293 -18.24 -5.05 -12.22
C LYS A 293 -17.58 -3.79 -11.65
N VAL A 294 -16.34 -3.87 -11.15
CA VAL A 294 -15.67 -2.77 -10.46
C VAL A 294 -15.23 -1.69 -11.44
N ARG A 295 -15.59 -0.43 -11.15
CA ARG A 295 -15.22 0.74 -11.94
C ARG A 295 -13.71 0.93 -11.97
N ARG A 296 -13.18 1.44 -13.10
CA ARG A 296 -11.75 1.70 -13.29
C ARG A 296 -11.35 3.13 -12.98
N ALA A 297 -12.20 4.08 -13.34
CA ALA A 297 -11.94 5.50 -13.16
C ALA A 297 -12.19 5.96 -11.72
N ASP A 298 -11.44 6.96 -11.28
CA ASP A 298 -11.65 7.61 -9.99
C ASP A 298 -13.09 8.14 -9.86
N ILE A 299 -13.63 8.08 -8.66
CA ILE A 299 -15.05 8.27 -8.37
C ILE A 299 -15.21 9.51 -7.48
N ARG A 300 -15.95 10.50 -7.95
CA ARG A 300 -16.35 11.64 -7.12
C ARG A 300 -17.54 11.26 -6.26
N LEU A 301 -17.45 11.61 -4.99
CA LEU A 301 -18.54 11.40 -4.04
C LEU A 301 -19.54 12.56 -4.16
N ASP A 302 -20.77 12.26 -4.56
CA ASP A 302 -21.89 13.22 -4.63
C ASP A 302 -22.69 13.24 -3.30
N GLY A 303 -22.01 13.31 -2.16
CA GLY A 303 -22.60 13.18 -0.83
C GLY A 303 -22.73 11.70 -0.38
N LEU A 304 -23.13 11.51 0.89
CA LEU A 304 -23.53 10.21 1.46
C LEU A 304 -25.04 10.10 1.48
#